data_80ed4b382d9a12b8bb577adbcd40bf91
#
_entry.id   80ed4b382d9a12b8bb577adbcd40bf91
#
_cell.length_a   1.000
_cell.length_b   1.000
_cell.length_c   1.000
_cell.angle_alpha   90.00
_cell.angle_beta   90.00
_cell.angle_gamma   90.00
#
_symmetry.space_group_name_H-M   'P 1'
#
loop_
_entity.id
_entity.type
_entity.pdbx_description
1 polymer ?
#
loop_
_entity_poly.entity_id
_entity_poly.type
_entity_poly.pdbx_seq_one_letter_code
_entity_poly.pdbx_strand_id
1 'polypeptide(L)'
;MVTSTQKAAAQAIVNLFETGSVRGDYGRVAVIKGDTGHLSYGRSQVTLGSGGLSKLLDAYGAAPGNRYGRHLAAYRPRVSQRDVALDDDAFLKNLLRACADDVVMRDAQDALFEDGYWAPALRNASKRGLALPLSIAVVYDRLI
;
A
#
# COMPACT_ATOMS: atom_id res chain seq x y z
N MET A 1 -21.18 7.37 13.30
CA MET A 1 -20.45 7.29 12.02
C MET A 1 -19.12 8.06 12.15
N VAL A 2 -18.06 7.52 11.63
CA VAL A 2 -16.73 8.15 11.68
C VAL A 2 -16.67 9.28 10.65
N THR A 3 -16.25 10.47 11.08
CA THR A 3 -16.05 11.62 10.18
C THR A 3 -14.75 11.46 9.39
N SER A 4 -14.59 12.22 8.28
CA SER A 4 -13.34 12.23 7.50
C SER A 4 -12.14 12.68 8.35
N THR A 5 -12.34 13.63 9.26
CA THR A 5 -11.29 14.09 10.18
C THR A 5 -10.89 12.98 11.17
N GLN A 6 -11.86 12.28 11.74
CA GLN A 6 -11.61 11.16 12.64
C GLN A 6 -10.89 10.00 11.92
N LYS A 7 -11.28 9.71 10.69
CA LYS A 7 -10.60 8.73 9.83
C LYS A 7 -9.15 9.12 9.61
N ALA A 8 -8.90 10.36 9.20
CA ALA A 8 -7.54 10.86 8.97
C ALA A 8 -6.68 10.79 10.24
N ALA A 9 -7.26 11.12 11.40
CA ALA A 9 -6.56 11.03 12.68
C ALA A 9 -6.19 9.57 13.03
N ALA A 10 -7.12 8.63 12.86
CA ALA A 10 -6.86 7.20 13.09
C ALA A 10 -5.76 6.65 12.18
N GLN A 11 -5.81 6.98 10.90
CA GLN A 11 -4.78 6.58 9.94
C GLN A 11 -3.42 7.21 10.25
N ALA A 12 -3.40 8.49 10.67
CA ALA A 12 -2.17 9.18 11.06
C ALA A 12 -1.52 8.53 12.28
N ILE A 13 -2.30 8.13 13.27
CA ILE A 13 -1.78 7.43 14.47
C ILE A 13 -1.12 6.11 14.06
N VAL A 14 -1.77 5.29 13.26
CA VAL A 14 -1.21 4.00 12.81
C VAL A 14 0.05 4.22 11.96
N ASN A 15 0.01 5.15 11.01
CA ASN A 15 1.17 5.48 10.18
C ASN A 15 2.36 5.94 11.03
N LEU A 16 2.13 6.76 12.05
CA LEU A 16 3.17 7.24 12.95
C LEU A 16 3.87 6.09 13.69
N PHE A 17 3.11 5.13 14.20
CA PHE A 17 3.66 3.97 14.89
C PHE A 17 4.42 3.03 13.96
N GLU A 18 3.95 2.84 12.74
CA GLU A 18 4.54 1.89 11.81
C GLU A 18 5.72 2.45 11.01
N THR A 19 5.64 3.71 10.62
CA THR A 19 6.59 4.32 9.68
C THR A 19 7.32 5.54 10.21
N GLY A 20 6.95 6.02 11.40
CA GLY A 20 7.45 7.29 11.94
C GLY A 20 6.93 8.52 11.19
N SER A 21 5.94 8.37 10.33
CA SER A 21 5.36 9.45 9.52
C SER A 21 3.83 9.44 9.59
N VAL A 22 3.25 10.62 9.73
CA VAL A 22 1.79 10.80 9.78
C VAL A 22 1.10 10.37 8.48
N ARG A 23 1.75 10.56 7.34
CA ARG A 23 1.18 10.27 6.01
C ARG A 23 1.55 8.91 5.45
N GLY A 24 2.49 8.20 6.09
CA GLY A 24 3.10 7.02 5.52
C GLY A 24 4.13 7.36 4.43
N ASP A 25 4.78 6.37 3.91
CA ASP A 25 5.79 6.52 2.86
C ASP A 25 5.35 5.82 1.58
N TYR A 26 4.90 6.59 0.60
CA TYR A 26 4.47 6.08 -0.71
C TYR A 26 5.61 5.47 -1.53
N GLY A 27 6.84 5.88 -1.27
CA GLY A 27 8.01 5.45 -2.02
C GLY A 27 8.83 4.34 -1.35
N ARG A 28 8.40 3.88 -0.20
CA ARG A 28 9.14 2.86 0.55
C ARG A 28 9.22 1.56 -0.25
N VAL A 29 10.45 1.14 -0.54
CA VAL A 29 10.76 -0.16 -1.16
C VAL A 29 11.60 -0.95 -0.19
N ALA A 30 11.18 -2.17 0.12
CA ALA A 30 11.88 -3.04 1.06
C ALA A 30 11.91 -4.49 0.57
N VAL A 31 12.98 -5.18 0.92
CA VAL A 31 13.10 -6.63 0.75
C VAL A 31 13.67 -7.18 2.06
N ILE A 32 12.91 -8.04 2.71
CA ILE A 32 13.34 -8.69 3.96
C ILE A 32 13.79 -10.11 3.62
N LYS A 33 15.07 -10.40 3.84
CA LYS A 33 15.62 -11.74 3.60
C LYS A 33 14.87 -12.78 4.44
N GLY A 34 14.45 -13.85 3.78
CA GLY A 34 13.72 -14.94 4.42
C GLY A 34 12.22 -14.69 4.60
N ASP A 35 11.73 -13.51 4.25
CA ASP A 35 10.30 -13.23 4.24
C ASP A 35 9.65 -13.74 2.95
N THR A 36 8.51 -14.42 3.11
CA THR A 36 7.73 -14.93 1.98
C THR A 36 7.09 -13.83 1.12
N GLY A 37 7.03 -12.60 1.63
CA GLY A 37 6.51 -11.43 0.92
C GLY A 37 7.41 -10.96 -0.22
N HIS A 38 8.72 -11.17 -0.10
CA HIS A 38 9.70 -10.65 -1.06
C HIS A 38 9.65 -9.12 -1.18
N LEU A 39 9.79 -8.57 -2.38
CA LEU A 39 9.74 -7.14 -2.62
C LEU A 39 8.42 -6.54 -2.12
N SER A 40 8.51 -5.49 -1.30
CA SER A 40 7.36 -4.73 -0.82
C SER A 40 7.47 -3.27 -1.21
N TYR A 41 6.32 -2.61 -1.38
CA TYR A 41 6.26 -1.25 -1.90
C TYR A 41 5.12 -0.44 -1.31
N GLY A 42 5.40 0.84 -1.12
CA GLY A 42 4.42 1.88 -0.82
C GLY A 42 3.99 1.96 0.63
N ARG A 43 3.01 2.81 0.87
CA ARG A 43 2.52 3.12 2.22
C ARG A 43 1.95 1.92 2.96
N SER A 44 1.39 0.97 2.25
CA SER A 44 0.81 -0.26 2.83
C SER A 44 1.72 -1.46 2.72
N GLN A 45 2.93 -1.28 2.18
CA GLN A 45 3.89 -2.34 1.96
C GLN A 45 3.27 -3.56 1.27
N VAL A 46 2.58 -3.32 0.15
CA VAL A 46 2.06 -4.40 -0.69
C VAL A 46 3.22 -5.25 -1.22
N THR A 47 3.07 -6.55 -1.22
CA THR A 47 4.16 -7.47 -1.49
C THR A 47 4.04 -8.17 -2.84
N LEU A 48 5.18 -8.55 -3.39
CA LEU A 48 5.28 -9.41 -4.57
C LEU A 48 4.67 -10.79 -4.29
N GLY A 49 5.00 -11.38 -3.16
CA GLY A 49 4.58 -12.73 -2.80
C GLY A 49 3.09 -12.90 -2.59
N SER A 50 2.40 -11.88 -2.07
CA SER A 50 0.95 -11.92 -1.84
C SER A 50 0.11 -11.63 -3.10
N GLY A 51 0.72 -11.07 -4.14
CA GLY A 51 0.00 -10.55 -5.31
C GLY A 51 -0.50 -9.11 -5.13
N GLY A 52 -0.29 -8.48 -3.98
CA GLY A 52 -0.69 -7.10 -3.73
C GLY A 52 0.05 -6.10 -4.63
N LEU A 53 1.34 -6.31 -4.86
CA LEU A 53 2.12 -5.48 -5.77
C LEU A 53 1.58 -5.58 -7.21
N SER A 54 1.21 -6.77 -7.67
CA SER A 54 0.60 -6.97 -8.99
C SER A 54 -0.70 -6.18 -9.14
N LYS A 55 -1.57 -6.24 -8.13
CA LYS A 55 -2.84 -5.47 -8.12
C LYS A 55 -2.57 -3.96 -8.21
N LEU A 56 -1.60 -3.47 -7.44
CA LEU A 56 -1.26 -2.05 -7.45
C LEU A 56 -0.75 -1.61 -8.83
N LEU A 57 0.15 -2.37 -9.45
CA LEU A 57 0.70 -2.02 -10.75
C LEU A 57 -0.36 -2.12 -11.86
N ASP A 58 -1.29 -3.06 -11.77
CA ASP A 58 -2.40 -3.16 -12.69
C ASP A 58 -3.33 -1.94 -12.58
N ALA A 59 -3.68 -1.53 -11.37
CA ALA A 59 -4.50 -0.36 -11.12
C ALA A 59 -3.83 0.93 -11.62
N TYR A 60 -2.54 1.08 -11.32
CA TYR A 60 -1.76 2.22 -11.79
C TYR A 60 -1.66 2.26 -13.31
N GLY A 61 -1.38 1.14 -13.95
CA GLY A 61 -1.25 1.04 -15.41
C GLY A 61 -2.56 1.31 -16.15
N ALA A 62 -3.71 1.01 -15.53
CA ALA A 62 -5.03 1.28 -16.08
C ALA A 62 -5.50 2.72 -15.84
N ALA A 63 -4.91 3.43 -14.87
CA ALA A 63 -5.32 4.79 -14.53
C ALA A 63 -4.82 5.80 -15.58
N PRO A 64 -5.68 6.74 -16.03
CA PRO A 64 -5.25 7.76 -16.99
C PRO A 64 -4.25 8.73 -16.36
N GLY A 65 -3.32 9.24 -17.16
CA GLY A 65 -2.35 10.25 -16.74
C GLY A 65 -1.15 9.71 -15.98
N ASN A 66 -0.97 8.39 -15.89
CA ASN A 66 0.22 7.82 -15.27
C ASN A 66 1.49 8.17 -16.05
N ARG A 67 2.56 8.56 -15.33
CA ARG A 67 3.84 8.93 -15.95
C ARG A 67 4.72 7.74 -16.31
N TYR A 68 4.65 6.70 -15.51
CA TYR A 68 5.60 5.58 -15.55
C TYR A 68 4.99 4.27 -16.00
N GLY A 69 3.73 4.29 -16.44
CA GLY A 69 3.02 3.09 -16.88
C GLY A 69 3.76 2.30 -17.97
N ARG A 70 4.35 3.00 -18.94
CA ARG A 70 5.17 2.37 -19.99
C ARG A 70 6.39 1.64 -19.44
N HIS A 71 7.08 2.27 -18.50
CA HIS A 71 8.28 1.70 -17.89
C HIS A 71 7.96 0.47 -17.04
N LEU A 72 6.82 0.51 -16.33
CA LEU A 72 6.36 -0.59 -15.52
C LEU A 72 5.74 -1.73 -16.34
N ALA A 73 5.26 -1.45 -17.55
CA ALA A 73 4.61 -2.45 -18.40
C ALA A 73 5.50 -3.68 -18.66
N ALA A 74 6.81 -3.47 -18.81
CA ALA A 74 7.78 -4.56 -19.00
C ALA A 74 7.91 -5.48 -17.78
N TYR A 75 7.66 -4.96 -16.59
CA TYR A 75 7.74 -5.70 -15.32
C TYR A 75 6.44 -6.38 -14.91
N ARG A 76 5.30 -5.90 -15.40
CA ARG A 76 3.98 -6.40 -14.96
C ARG A 76 3.83 -7.92 -15.11
N PRO A 77 4.22 -8.56 -16.22
CA PRO A 77 4.16 -10.03 -16.33
C PRO A 77 4.99 -10.74 -15.27
N ARG A 78 6.20 -10.25 -15.01
CA ARG A 78 7.10 -10.83 -14.00
C ARG A 78 6.57 -10.64 -12.59
N VAL A 79 5.98 -9.48 -12.28
CA VAL A 79 5.34 -9.21 -11.00
C VAL A 79 4.12 -10.11 -10.81
N SER A 80 3.30 -10.29 -11.85
CA SER A 80 2.15 -11.18 -11.84
C SER A 80 2.55 -12.64 -11.57
N GLN A 81 3.68 -13.07 -12.11
CA GLN A 81 4.23 -14.42 -11.91
C GLN A 81 4.99 -14.56 -10.58
N ARG A 82 5.09 -13.50 -9.81
CA ARG A 82 5.82 -13.47 -8.53
C ARG A 82 7.29 -13.86 -8.69
N ASP A 83 7.95 -13.33 -9.70
CA ASP A 83 9.35 -13.60 -10.01
C ASP A 83 10.26 -13.03 -8.90
N VAL A 84 10.79 -13.90 -8.06
CA VAL A 84 11.61 -13.52 -6.91
C VAL A 84 12.95 -12.88 -7.29
N ALA A 85 13.41 -13.03 -8.52
CA ALA A 85 14.60 -12.34 -9.01
C ALA A 85 14.42 -10.81 -9.01
N LEU A 86 13.18 -10.31 -8.98
CA LEU A 86 12.88 -8.89 -8.84
C LEU A 86 13.33 -8.29 -7.50
N ASP A 87 13.54 -9.10 -6.48
CA ASP A 87 14.10 -8.64 -5.20
C ASP A 87 15.45 -7.97 -5.34
N ASP A 88 16.22 -8.35 -6.35
CA ASP A 88 17.55 -7.82 -6.63
C ASP A 88 17.59 -6.85 -7.82
N ASP A 89 16.45 -6.51 -8.40
CA ASP A 89 16.36 -5.61 -9.54
C ASP A 89 16.42 -4.14 -9.09
N ALA A 90 17.60 -3.55 -9.16
CA ALA A 90 17.82 -2.16 -8.75
C ALA A 90 17.06 -1.15 -9.61
N PHE A 91 16.90 -1.43 -10.91
CA PHE A 91 16.15 -0.55 -11.81
C PHE A 91 14.67 -0.50 -11.43
N LEU A 92 14.05 -1.65 -11.19
CA LEU A 92 12.66 -1.72 -10.73
C LEU A 92 12.48 -0.98 -9.40
N LYS A 93 13.37 -1.21 -8.44
CA LYS A 93 13.31 -0.52 -7.14
C LYS A 93 13.35 0.99 -7.27
N ASN A 94 14.27 1.50 -8.10
CA ASN A 94 14.39 2.93 -8.35
C ASN A 94 13.18 3.49 -9.11
N LEU A 95 12.65 2.72 -10.06
CA LEU A 95 11.43 3.09 -10.79
C LEU A 95 10.22 3.20 -9.85
N LEU A 96 10.06 2.25 -8.93
CA LEU A 96 9.00 2.31 -7.92
C LEU A 96 9.13 3.52 -7.00
N ARG A 97 10.36 3.86 -6.60
CA ARG A 97 10.61 5.09 -5.81
C ARG A 97 10.24 6.35 -6.58
N ALA A 98 10.58 6.40 -7.86
CA ALA A 98 10.22 7.53 -8.72
C ALA A 98 8.69 7.65 -8.91
N CYS A 99 7.98 6.54 -9.00
CA CYS A 99 6.53 6.51 -9.11
C CYS A 99 5.82 7.19 -7.93
N ALA A 100 6.44 7.23 -6.76
CA ALA A 100 5.86 7.87 -5.58
C ALA A 100 5.64 9.39 -5.74
N ASP A 101 6.33 10.01 -6.69
CA ASP A 101 6.13 11.43 -7.02
C ASP A 101 4.94 11.65 -7.95
N ASP A 102 4.41 10.58 -8.54
CA ASP A 102 3.22 10.65 -9.39
C ASP A 102 1.96 10.57 -8.54
N VAL A 103 1.10 11.58 -8.62
CA VAL A 103 -0.17 11.61 -7.90
C VAL A 103 -1.06 10.43 -8.26
N VAL A 104 -1.01 9.94 -9.50
CA VAL A 104 -1.77 8.77 -9.96
C VAL A 104 -1.35 7.51 -9.19
N MET A 105 -0.06 7.34 -8.91
CA MET A 105 0.43 6.22 -8.10
C MET A 105 -0.02 6.36 -6.64
N ARG A 106 0.04 7.55 -6.07
CA ARG A 106 -0.43 7.80 -4.70
C ARG A 106 -1.92 7.53 -4.57
N ASP A 107 -2.72 7.96 -5.54
CA ASP A 107 -4.15 7.68 -5.58
C ASP A 107 -4.44 6.18 -5.69
N ALA A 108 -3.68 5.45 -6.51
CA ALA A 108 -3.80 4.00 -6.62
C ALA A 108 -3.45 3.28 -5.30
N GLN A 109 -2.41 3.73 -4.61
CA GLN A 109 -2.05 3.20 -3.30
C GLN A 109 -3.13 3.49 -2.25
N ASP A 110 -3.69 4.70 -2.26
CA ASP A 110 -4.74 5.10 -1.33
C ASP A 110 -6.03 4.29 -1.55
N ALA A 111 -6.41 4.06 -2.79
CA ALA A 111 -7.58 3.25 -3.13
C ALA A 111 -7.41 1.79 -2.68
N LEU A 112 -6.25 1.21 -2.91
CA LEU A 112 -5.94 -0.16 -2.49
C LEU A 112 -5.92 -0.28 -0.96
N PHE A 113 -5.39 0.71 -0.28
CA PHE A 113 -5.37 0.82 1.17
C PHE A 113 -6.78 0.93 1.74
N GLU A 114 -7.62 1.77 1.14
CA GLU A 114 -9.03 1.92 1.55
C GLU A 114 -9.78 0.60 1.49
N ASP A 115 -9.66 -0.11 0.37
CA ASP A 115 -10.40 -1.36 0.14
C ASP A 115 -9.82 -2.54 0.95
N GLY A 116 -8.51 -2.59 1.11
CA GLY A 116 -7.83 -3.72 1.73
C GLY A 116 -7.74 -3.64 3.25
N TYR A 117 -7.68 -2.45 3.82
CA TYR A 117 -7.40 -2.26 5.24
C TYR A 117 -8.43 -1.41 5.96
N TRP A 118 -8.75 -0.23 5.46
CA TRP A 118 -9.62 0.70 6.17
C TRP A 118 -11.07 0.25 6.20
N ALA A 119 -11.64 -0.11 5.06
CA ALA A 119 -13.02 -0.58 5.00
C ALA A 119 -13.24 -1.88 5.82
N PRO A 120 -12.35 -2.89 5.76
CA PRO A 120 -12.42 -4.03 6.66
C PRO A 120 -12.32 -3.65 8.14
N ALA A 121 -11.45 -2.70 8.50
CA ALA A 121 -11.32 -2.23 9.89
C ALA A 121 -12.61 -1.61 10.40
N LEU A 122 -13.26 -0.77 9.59
CA LEU A 122 -14.56 -0.19 9.93
C LEU A 122 -15.64 -1.26 10.13
N ARG A 123 -15.71 -2.26 9.25
CA ARG A 123 -16.68 -3.36 9.40
C ARG A 123 -16.42 -4.16 10.67
N ASN A 124 -15.19 -4.44 11.00
CA ASN A 124 -14.83 -5.14 12.24
C ASN A 124 -15.16 -4.33 13.48
N ALA A 125 -14.86 -3.03 13.45
CA ALA A 125 -15.19 -2.12 14.55
C ALA A 125 -16.70 -2.04 14.79
N SER A 126 -17.50 -1.92 13.71
CA SER A 126 -18.96 -1.91 13.78
C SER A 126 -19.52 -3.20 14.38
N LYS A 127 -19.00 -4.36 13.97
CA LYS A 127 -19.41 -5.67 14.51
C LYS A 127 -19.13 -5.80 16.00
N ARG A 128 -18.11 -5.12 16.51
CA ARG A 128 -17.71 -5.14 17.92
C ARG A 128 -18.35 -4.01 18.72
N GLY A 129 -19.20 -3.19 18.12
CA GLY A 129 -19.81 -2.02 18.76
C GLY A 129 -18.83 -0.89 19.06
N LEU A 130 -17.69 -0.85 18.37
CA LEU A 130 -16.66 0.18 18.54
C LEU A 130 -16.98 1.38 17.65
N ALA A 131 -17.10 2.57 18.23
CA ALA A 131 -17.44 3.79 17.52
C ALA A 131 -16.37 4.89 17.69
N LEU A 132 -15.50 4.79 18.69
CA LEU A 132 -14.46 5.78 18.95
C LEU A 132 -13.30 5.66 17.95
N PRO A 133 -12.76 6.78 17.44
CA PRO A 133 -11.66 6.77 16.46
C PRO A 133 -10.45 5.96 16.90
N LEU A 134 -10.08 6.02 18.18
CA LEU A 134 -8.94 5.27 18.72
C LEU A 134 -9.20 3.75 18.70
N SER A 135 -10.41 3.31 19.02
CA SER A 135 -10.81 1.90 18.95
C SER A 135 -10.74 1.37 17.51
N ILE A 136 -11.15 2.18 16.54
CA ILE A 136 -11.07 1.86 15.11
C ILE A 136 -9.61 1.75 14.68
N ALA A 137 -8.73 2.62 15.15
CA ALA A 137 -7.30 2.58 14.86
C ALA A 137 -6.66 1.28 15.37
N VAL A 138 -7.05 0.77 16.54
CA VAL A 138 -6.56 -0.51 17.08
C VAL A 138 -6.98 -1.69 16.19
N VAL A 139 -8.22 -1.72 15.72
CA VAL A 139 -8.70 -2.77 14.80
C VAL A 139 -7.97 -2.70 13.47
N TYR A 140 -7.76 -1.50 12.95
CA TYR A 140 -7.02 -1.25 11.73
C TYR A 140 -5.57 -1.74 11.81
N ASP A 141 -4.88 -1.44 12.91
CA ASP A 141 -3.49 -1.85 13.14
C ASP A 141 -3.32 -3.39 13.05
N ARG A 142 -4.31 -4.14 13.48
CA ARG A 142 -4.28 -5.60 13.41
C ARG A 142 -4.46 -6.18 12.01
N LEU A 143 -4.92 -5.38 11.05
CA LEU A 143 -5.18 -5.83 9.68
C LEU A 143 -3.98 -5.58 8.74
N ILE A 144 -3.06 -4.74 9.14
CA ILE A 144 -1.82 -4.48 8.40
C ILE A 144 -0.67 -5.24 9.00
#